data_c4283f7098a198bc0a5b19fd22a719a6
#
_entry.id   c4283f7098a198bc0a5b19fd22a719a6
#
_cell.length_a   1.000
_cell.length_b   1.000
_cell.length_c   1.000
_cell.angle_alpha   90.00
_cell.angle_beta   90.00
_cell.angle_gamma   90.00
#
_symmetry.space_group_name_H-M   'P 1'
#
loop_
_entity.id
_entity.type
_entity.pdbx_description
1 polymer ?
#
loop_
_entity_poly.entity_id
_entity_poly.type
_entity_poly.pdbx_seq_one_letter_code
_entity_poly.pdbx_strand_id
1 'polypeptide(L)'
;MRECLSRLSNVIEDSDAATSEARRFYELVASASQNLVLGFLMNALHRMSENPAVTVTYSAHHWRVSIKQFEKMLRAIENRNAESARAISKSTHDAGIRYWETNFPELLEQPVSWVVHQ
;
A
#
# COMPACT_ATOMS: atom_id res chain seq x y z
N MET A 1 11.98 -4.42 6.43
CA MET A 1 10.63 -4.85 5.98
C MET A 1 9.88 -5.71 7.01
N ARG A 2 10.49 -6.71 7.62
CA ARG A 2 9.84 -7.53 8.66
C ARG A 2 9.38 -6.72 9.87
N GLU A 3 10.20 -5.81 10.35
CA GLU A 3 9.85 -4.93 11.46
C GLU A 3 8.66 -4.04 11.14
N CYS A 4 8.57 -3.57 9.91
CA CYS A 4 7.44 -2.78 9.43
C CYS A 4 6.14 -3.59 9.45
N LEU A 5 6.17 -4.84 9.00
CA LEU A 5 5.01 -5.73 9.06
C LEU A 5 4.62 -6.06 10.50
N SER A 6 5.60 -6.21 11.39
CA SER A 6 5.33 -6.41 12.81
C SER A 6 4.62 -5.20 13.42
N ARG A 7 5.08 -3.99 13.13
CA ARG A 7 4.41 -2.76 13.58
C ARG A 7 3.00 -2.64 13.00
N LEU A 8 2.84 -2.96 11.73
CA LEU A 8 1.52 -2.96 11.09
C LEU A 8 0.54 -3.92 11.81
N SER A 9 1.00 -5.13 12.14
CA SER A 9 0.19 -6.11 12.87
C SER A 9 -0.30 -5.58 14.22
N ASN A 10 0.49 -4.72 14.87
CA ASN A 10 0.17 -4.17 16.18
C ASN A 10 -0.79 -2.97 16.13
N VAL A 11 -1.02 -2.39 14.94
CA VAL A 11 -1.84 -1.18 14.80
C VAL A 11 -3.05 -1.38 13.87
N ILE A 12 -3.47 -2.61 13.63
CA ILE A 12 -4.58 -2.91 12.71
C ILE A 12 -5.92 -2.32 13.14
N GLU A 13 -6.09 -2.01 14.42
CA GLU A 13 -7.29 -1.37 14.93
C GLU A 13 -7.29 0.16 14.71
N ASP A 14 -6.14 0.74 14.39
CA ASP A 14 -5.98 2.15 14.06
C ASP A 14 -5.69 2.27 12.56
N SER A 15 -6.72 2.60 11.77
CA SER A 15 -6.61 2.65 10.32
C SER A 15 -5.57 3.65 9.83
N ASP A 16 -5.43 4.80 10.48
CA ASP A 16 -4.44 5.81 10.06
C ASP A 16 -3.02 5.33 10.32
N ALA A 17 -2.77 4.73 11.48
CA ALA A 17 -1.47 4.16 11.80
C ALA A 17 -1.15 2.98 10.88
N ALA A 18 -2.13 2.12 10.61
CA ALA A 18 -1.98 0.99 9.69
C ALA A 18 -1.67 1.47 8.27
N THR A 19 -2.35 2.49 7.79
CA THR A 19 -2.09 3.09 6.47
C THR A 19 -0.67 3.63 6.37
N SER A 20 -0.19 4.30 7.40
CA SER A 20 1.18 4.82 7.45
C SER A 20 2.22 3.70 7.39
N GLU A 21 2.01 2.62 8.13
CA GLU A 21 2.93 1.49 8.12
C GLU A 21 2.89 0.73 6.79
N ALA A 22 1.73 0.59 6.17
CA ALA A 22 1.60 -0.03 4.86
C ALA A 22 2.34 0.80 3.79
N ARG A 23 2.20 2.12 3.84
CA ARG A 23 2.94 3.04 2.96
C ARG A 23 4.44 2.88 3.14
N ARG A 24 4.90 2.81 4.38
CA ARG A 24 6.31 2.60 4.69
C ARG A 24 6.82 1.26 4.14
N PHE A 25 6.01 0.21 4.19
CA PHE A 25 6.37 -1.07 3.59
C PHE A 25 6.64 -0.94 2.09
N TYR A 26 5.78 -0.25 1.35
CA TYR A 26 5.98 -0.01 -0.08
C TYR A 26 7.21 0.86 -0.36
N GLU A 27 7.47 1.86 0.47
CA GLU A 27 8.68 2.67 0.36
C GLU A 27 9.95 1.83 0.54
N LEU A 28 9.92 0.89 1.48
CA LEU A 28 11.04 -0.03 1.71
C LEU A 28 11.23 -1.00 0.54
N VAL A 29 10.15 -1.47 -0.07
CA VAL A 29 10.20 -2.31 -1.28
C VAL A 29 10.83 -1.51 -2.43
N ALA A 30 10.40 -0.28 -2.64
CA ALA A 30 10.95 0.59 -3.68
C ALA A 30 12.44 0.87 -3.43
N SER A 31 12.82 1.12 -2.19
CA SER A 31 14.23 1.35 -1.80
C SER A 31 15.09 0.10 -2.06
N ALA A 32 14.55 -1.08 -1.74
CA ALA A 32 15.26 -2.34 -1.97
C ALA A 32 15.47 -2.65 -3.44
N SER A 33 14.69 -2.06 -4.34
CA SER A 33 14.86 -2.21 -5.79
C SER A 33 16.09 -1.51 -6.33
N GLN A 34 16.68 -0.60 -5.55
CA GLN A 34 17.81 0.27 -5.95
C GLN A 34 17.50 1.13 -7.18
N ASN A 35 16.23 1.35 -7.46
CA ASN A 35 15.78 2.17 -8.57
C ASN A 35 15.28 3.52 -8.05
N LEU A 36 16.09 4.58 -8.23
CA LEU A 36 15.77 5.92 -7.75
C LEU A 36 14.50 6.49 -8.40
N VAL A 37 14.27 6.17 -9.68
CA VAL A 37 13.07 6.62 -10.40
C VAL A 37 11.82 6.00 -9.79
N LEU A 38 11.86 4.71 -9.48
CA LEU A 38 10.74 4.03 -8.83
C LEU A 38 10.43 4.63 -7.46
N GLY A 39 11.45 4.88 -6.65
CA GLY A 39 11.30 5.53 -5.34
C GLY A 39 10.67 6.92 -5.45
N PHE A 40 11.12 7.70 -6.42
CA PHE A 40 10.56 9.03 -6.70
C PHE A 40 9.09 8.96 -7.12
N LEU A 41 8.75 8.04 -8.05
CA LEU A 41 7.37 7.85 -8.49
C LEU A 41 6.46 7.40 -7.36
N MET A 42 6.90 6.46 -6.52
CA MET A 42 6.13 5.98 -5.38
C MET A 42 5.84 7.12 -4.40
N ASN A 43 6.83 7.94 -4.11
CA ASN A 43 6.65 9.08 -3.24
C ASN A 43 5.67 10.11 -3.82
N ALA A 44 5.78 10.39 -5.12
CA ALA A 44 4.88 11.31 -5.81
C ALA A 44 3.43 10.79 -5.79
N LEU A 45 3.23 9.50 -6.07
CA LEU A 45 1.91 8.87 -6.04
C LEU A 45 1.30 8.88 -4.64
N HIS A 46 2.09 8.62 -3.61
CA HIS A 46 1.62 8.70 -2.22
C HIS A 46 1.16 10.11 -1.87
N ARG A 47 1.91 11.12 -2.26
CA ARG A 47 1.53 12.53 -2.02
C ARG A 47 0.25 12.91 -2.74
N MET A 48 0.07 12.43 -3.97
CA MET A 48 -1.14 12.67 -4.74
C MET A 48 -2.37 12.02 -4.10
N SER A 49 -2.19 10.88 -3.43
CA SER A 49 -3.28 10.17 -2.76
C SER A 49 -3.64 10.76 -1.39
N GLU A 50 -2.84 11.66 -0.86
CA GLU A 50 -3.11 12.36 0.40
C GLU A 50 -4.11 13.49 0.16
N ASN A 51 -5.38 13.13 0.08
CA ASN A 51 -6.45 14.12 0.00
C ASN A 51 -7.10 14.26 1.39
N PRO A 52 -6.92 15.39 2.10
CA PRO A 52 -7.50 15.58 3.43
C PRO A 52 -9.04 15.59 3.43
N ALA A 53 -9.67 15.80 2.26
CA ALA A 53 -11.12 15.75 2.14
C ALA A 53 -11.67 14.34 2.05
N VAL A 54 -10.79 13.33 1.85
CA VAL A 54 -11.18 11.93 1.70
C VAL A 54 -10.49 11.11 2.79
N THR A 55 -11.27 10.72 3.79
CA THR A 55 -10.78 9.80 4.82
C THR A 55 -11.32 8.41 4.52
N VAL A 56 -10.42 7.50 4.16
CA VAL A 56 -10.75 6.09 3.96
C VAL A 56 -10.34 5.33 5.21
N THR A 57 -11.33 4.71 5.87
CA THR A 57 -11.08 3.88 7.04
C THR A 57 -11.21 2.42 6.65
N TYR A 58 -10.13 1.67 6.83
CA TYR A 58 -10.11 0.24 6.56
C TYR A 58 -10.34 -0.54 7.85
N SER A 59 -11.07 -1.67 7.74
CA SER A 59 -11.33 -2.55 8.87
C SER A 59 -10.07 -3.32 9.29
N ALA A 60 -10.06 -3.81 10.54
CA ALA A 60 -9.00 -4.69 11.01
C ALA A 60 -8.90 -5.96 10.15
N HIS A 61 -10.03 -6.48 9.68
CA HIS A 61 -10.05 -7.63 8.76
C HIS A 61 -9.32 -7.33 7.45
N HIS A 62 -9.55 -6.16 6.85
CA HIS A 62 -8.84 -5.71 5.66
C HIS A 62 -7.33 -5.74 5.89
N TRP A 63 -6.87 -5.21 7.02
CA TRP A 63 -5.45 -5.17 7.33
C TRP A 63 -4.86 -6.56 7.57
N ARG A 64 -5.60 -7.48 8.20
CA ARG A 64 -5.15 -8.87 8.37
C ARG A 64 -4.92 -9.56 7.02
N VAL A 65 -5.83 -9.36 6.08
CA VAL A 65 -5.70 -9.90 4.72
C VAL A 65 -4.50 -9.26 4.00
N SER A 66 -4.36 -7.95 4.09
CA SER A 66 -3.25 -7.21 3.48
C SER A 66 -1.90 -7.65 4.02
N ILE A 67 -1.77 -7.84 5.33
CA ILE A 67 -0.54 -8.32 5.96
C ILE A 67 -0.11 -9.68 5.40
N LYS A 68 -1.05 -10.59 5.22
CA LYS A 68 -0.74 -11.91 4.63
C LYS A 68 -0.17 -11.78 3.22
N GLN A 69 -0.70 -10.86 2.41
CA GLN A 69 -0.18 -10.60 1.08
C GLN A 69 1.21 -9.97 1.13
N PHE A 70 1.42 -9.03 2.03
CA PHE A 70 2.73 -8.40 2.22
C PHE A 70 3.79 -9.40 2.68
N GLU A 71 3.42 -10.34 3.56
CA GLU A 71 4.32 -11.41 4.01
C GLU A 71 4.73 -12.33 2.85
N LYS A 72 3.78 -12.66 1.97
CA LYS A 72 4.06 -13.45 0.77
C LYS A 72 5.01 -12.71 -0.17
N MET A 73 4.77 -11.42 -0.36
CA MET A 73 5.62 -10.55 -1.18
C MET A 73 7.03 -10.49 -0.61
N LEU A 74 7.14 -10.28 0.70
CA LEU A 74 8.44 -10.23 1.38
C LEU A 74 9.22 -11.52 1.22
N ARG A 75 8.56 -12.67 1.39
CA ARG A 75 9.21 -13.98 1.17
C ARG A 75 9.71 -14.15 -0.26
N ALA A 76 8.93 -13.73 -1.25
CA ALA A 76 9.35 -13.78 -2.65
C ALA A 76 10.59 -12.89 -2.88
N ILE A 77 10.63 -11.70 -2.29
CA ILE A 77 11.78 -10.79 -2.38
C ILE A 77 13.00 -11.41 -1.71
N GLU A 78 12.85 -11.96 -0.51
CA GLU A 78 13.96 -12.61 0.22
C GLU A 78 14.53 -13.79 -0.53
N ASN A 79 13.68 -14.55 -1.21
CA ASN A 79 14.07 -15.70 -2.03
C ASN A 79 14.54 -15.30 -3.44
N ARG A 80 14.59 -14.00 -3.73
CA ARG A 80 14.98 -13.46 -5.03
C ARG A 80 14.15 -14.04 -6.19
N ASN A 81 12.88 -14.32 -5.92
CA ASN A 81 11.95 -14.83 -6.91
C ASN A 81 11.11 -13.67 -7.49
N ALA A 82 11.65 -13.02 -8.50
CA ALA A 82 11.04 -11.85 -9.14
C ALA A 82 9.68 -12.18 -9.78
N GLU A 83 9.56 -13.36 -10.37
CA GLU A 83 8.32 -13.79 -11.02
C GLU A 83 7.19 -13.95 -9.99
N SER A 84 7.48 -14.61 -8.87
CA SER A 84 6.53 -14.78 -7.78
C SER A 84 6.14 -13.43 -7.16
N ALA A 85 7.12 -12.56 -6.93
CA ALA A 85 6.87 -11.21 -6.39
C ALA A 85 5.95 -10.40 -7.31
N ARG A 86 6.16 -10.48 -8.62
CA ARG A 86 5.32 -9.81 -9.62
C ARG A 86 3.90 -10.34 -9.59
N ALA A 87 3.72 -11.66 -9.56
CA ALA A 87 2.40 -12.29 -9.53
C ALA A 87 1.64 -11.93 -8.26
N ILE A 88 2.29 -11.92 -7.11
CA ILE A 88 1.70 -11.55 -5.83
C ILE A 88 1.31 -10.07 -5.83
N SER A 89 2.17 -9.20 -6.33
CA SER A 89 1.91 -7.77 -6.42
C SER A 89 0.70 -7.49 -7.32
N LYS A 90 0.63 -8.13 -8.48
CA LYS A 90 -0.52 -7.99 -9.39
C LYS A 90 -1.81 -8.44 -8.71
N SER A 91 -1.81 -9.61 -8.09
CA SER A 91 -2.96 -10.15 -7.39
C SER A 91 -3.43 -9.22 -6.27
N THR A 92 -2.51 -8.65 -5.51
CA THR A 92 -2.79 -7.72 -4.41
C THR A 92 -3.42 -6.43 -4.94
N HIS A 93 -2.90 -5.87 -6.02
CA HIS A 93 -3.45 -4.65 -6.63
C HIS A 93 -4.83 -4.90 -7.23
N ASP A 94 -5.02 -6.01 -7.93
CA ASP A 94 -6.32 -6.38 -8.50
C ASP A 94 -7.38 -6.53 -7.40
N ALA A 95 -7.03 -7.16 -6.29
CA ALA A 95 -7.90 -7.30 -5.12
C ALA A 95 -8.22 -5.93 -4.50
N GLY A 96 -7.23 -5.04 -4.42
CA GLY A 96 -7.41 -3.68 -3.94
C GLY A 96 -8.38 -2.87 -4.79
N ILE A 97 -8.24 -2.96 -6.11
CA ILE A 97 -9.14 -2.30 -7.05
C ILE A 97 -10.58 -2.80 -6.85
N ARG A 98 -10.79 -4.12 -6.76
CA ARG A 98 -12.11 -4.69 -6.51
C ARG A 98 -12.70 -4.23 -5.18
N TYR A 99 -11.87 -4.16 -4.15
CA TYR A 99 -12.28 -3.67 -2.83
C TYR A 99 -12.80 -2.22 -2.91
N TRP A 100 -12.08 -1.34 -3.61
CA TRP A 100 -12.48 0.05 -3.81
C TRP A 100 -13.74 0.17 -4.65
N GLU A 101 -13.84 -0.59 -5.72
CA GLU A 101 -15.03 -0.61 -6.58
C GLU A 101 -16.28 -1.02 -5.80
N THR A 102 -16.13 -1.96 -4.86
CA THR A 102 -17.25 -2.45 -4.05
C THR A 102 -17.62 -1.52 -2.90
N ASN A 103 -16.61 -0.95 -2.22
CA ASN A 103 -16.83 -0.21 -0.98
C ASN A 103 -16.78 1.32 -1.14
N PHE A 104 -16.08 1.81 -2.16
CA PHE A 104 -15.87 3.24 -2.37
C PHE A 104 -16.03 3.65 -3.84
N PRO A 105 -17.13 3.24 -4.52
CA PRO A 105 -17.29 3.54 -5.95
C PRO A 105 -17.31 5.05 -6.25
N GLU A 106 -17.83 5.86 -5.34
CA GLU A 106 -17.90 7.30 -5.49
C GLU A 106 -16.52 7.96 -5.52
N LEU A 107 -15.56 7.42 -4.78
CA LEU A 107 -14.20 7.97 -4.73
C LEU A 107 -13.43 7.71 -6.02
N LEU A 108 -13.72 6.62 -6.72
CA LEU A 108 -13.07 6.28 -7.99
C LEU A 108 -13.49 7.21 -9.12
N GLU A 109 -14.65 7.86 -9.02
CA GLU A 109 -15.16 8.79 -10.00
C GLU A 109 -14.68 10.24 -9.76
N GLN A 110 -14.08 10.51 -8.61
CA GLN A 110 -13.59 11.85 -8.29
C GLN A 110 -12.29 12.14 -9.04
N PRO A 111 -12.18 13.33 -9.64
CA PRO A 111 -10.93 13.72 -10.28
C PRO A 111 -9.82 13.87 -9.24
N VAL A 112 -8.61 13.44 -9.59
CA VAL A 112 -7.44 13.66 -8.76
C VAL A 112 -7.17 15.16 -8.74
N SER A 113 -7.38 15.79 -7.60
CA SER A 113 -7.03 17.19 -7.45
C SER A 113 -5.56 17.30 -7.05
N TRP A 114 -4.81 18.07 -7.84
CA TRP A 114 -3.46 18.45 -7.50
C TRP A 114 -3.53 19.48 -6.37
N VAL A 115 -3.40 19.02 -5.14
CA VAL A 115 -3.30 19.94 -4.02
C VAL A 115 -1.85 20.42 -3.97
N VAL A 116 -1.66 21.67 -4.41
CA VAL A 116 -0.40 22.35 -4.15
C VAL A 116 -0.38 22.69 -2.67
N HIS A 117 0.35 21.93 -1.88
CA HIS A 117 0.63 22.30 -0.51
C HIS A 117 1.62 23.47 -0.51
N GLN A 118 1.07 24.63 -0.26
CA GLN A 118 1.91 25.78 0.02
C GLN A 118 2.43 25.73 1.44
#